data_fd1ae9505bba3fb86c6a68ee36735ea3
#
_entry.id   fd1ae9505bba3fb86c6a68ee36735ea3
#
_cell.length_a   1.000
_cell.length_b   1.000
_cell.length_c   1.000
_cell.angle_alpha   90.00
_cell.angle_beta   90.00
_cell.angle_gamma   90.00
#
_symmetry.space_group_name_H-M   'P 1'
#
loop_
_entity.id
_entity.type
_entity.pdbx_description
1 polymer ?
#
loop_
_entity_poly.entity_id
_entity_poly.type
_entity_poly.pdbx_seq_one_letter_code
_entity_poly.pdbx_strand_id
1 'polypeptide(L)'
;MMKDTRGGVMTQRRRLLAGAGLAAAVPGRLLAAGAPDTLDPGASGVWDVIVAGSGAAGLSAAAAALESGAGHVLVLEKGPLVGGHSIYSSGSVSAVAPSRSHDPNDTLGRFVEDALEVGGDTGDAAVLAKIGEDSAGVLDWLESLGVFWSEPFIAYSGKQAKSYAMPGNSAGRSYVLALMAHLRRFGCRLALSTPVTGFRPEGHAWVVEVKSPQGARTLRTRSLVIACGGFTANVEARMKINPLLTPDVPTSANPAGTVFDGATGELIACAGRNGAFVTTGFGLQALPFWGGRLLDYQGADIYVDMHGRRFVNENSPWNVISNAILSLPERRCWVITDDRSFKGATLGVKLINGVVRKSDSIDAMAAAMDIEPVVLARTIEDYNRAADKGYDARTGKRLFRQRIERPPFYWGAERIYVHTTLDGIRTNRAAEVIASSGGLVPGLYAAGECAGGIFGGDRLGGAGMTARLVLGRRGGKQAWASAKGLPAGGGGIPPKGGRAGGEARRLRAALFCGLRQ
;
A
#
# COMPACT_ATOMS: atom_id res chain seq x y z
N MET A 1 40.71 -2.73 55.44
CA MET A 1 39.35 -3.05 55.80
C MET A 1 38.49 -2.74 54.55
N MET A 2 38.50 -3.68 53.58
CA MET A 2 37.74 -3.58 52.31
C MET A 2 36.42 -4.34 52.50
N LYS A 3 35.29 -3.66 52.32
CA LYS A 3 33.97 -4.29 52.29
C LYS A 3 33.58 -4.64 50.84
N ASP A 4 33.38 -5.91 50.67
CA ASP A 4 32.90 -6.56 49.48
C ASP A 4 31.43 -6.19 49.21
N THR A 5 31.12 -5.67 47.99
CA THR A 5 29.76 -5.39 47.50
C THR A 5 29.50 -6.17 46.21
N ARG A 6 29.51 -7.50 46.31
CA ARG A 6 28.99 -8.39 45.27
C ARG A 6 27.77 -9.17 45.79
N GLY A 7 26.62 -8.64 45.61
CA GLY A 7 25.39 -9.33 46.02
C GLY A 7 24.13 -8.59 45.64
N GLY A 8 23.76 -8.53 44.35
CA GLY A 8 22.54 -7.82 43.99
C GLY A 8 21.96 -8.04 42.60
N VAL A 9 22.58 -8.85 41.73
CA VAL A 9 22.13 -8.97 40.31
C VAL A 9 21.65 -10.36 39.93
N MET A 10 21.63 -11.33 40.84
CA MET A 10 21.25 -12.72 40.48
C MET A 10 19.84 -13.14 40.89
N THR A 11 19.00 -12.28 41.45
CA THR A 11 17.64 -12.66 41.89
C THR A 11 16.50 -12.30 40.95
N GLN A 12 16.74 -11.51 39.91
CA GLN A 12 15.68 -11.19 38.93
C GLN A 12 15.63 -12.12 37.71
N ARG A 13 16.68 -12.89 37.43
CA ARG A 13 16.66 -13.86 36.27
C ARG A 13 15.99 -15.19 36.57
N ARG A 14 15.67 -15.52 37.80
CA ARG A 14 14.99 -16.79 38.15
C ARG A 14 13.46 -16.74 38.23
N ARG A 15 12.83 -15.56 38.12
CA ARG A 15 11.37 -15.44 38.14
C ARG A 15 10.72 -15.39 36.75
N LEU A 16 11.50 -15.36 35.67
CA LEU A 16 11.00 -15.34 34.27
C LEU A 16 10.93 -16.73 33.62
N LEU A 17 11.35 -17.79 34.28
CA LEU A 17 11.33 -19.17 33.75
C LEU A 17 10.31 -20.08 34.42
N ALA A 18 9.49 -19.60 35.35
CA ALA A 18 8.45 -20.40 36.02
C ALA A 18 7.04 -20.19 35.44
N GLY A 19 6.87 -19.42 34.35
CA GLY A 19 5.60 -19.16 33.69
C GLY A 19 5.37 -19.90 32.36
N ALA A 20 6.29 -20.76 31.92
CA ALA A 20 6.24 -21.43 30.62
C ALA A 20 5.79 -22.91 30.69
N GLY A 21 4.92 -23.25 31.61
CA GLY A 21 4.53 -24.65 31.86
C GLY A 21 3.04 -24.93 31.90
N LEU A 22 2.22 -24.21 31.10
CA LEU A 22 0.77 -24.54 30.99
C LEU A 22 0.21 -24.22 29.59
N ALA A 23 0.92 -24.66 28.55
CA ALA A 23 0.43 -24.62 27.17
C ALA A 23 0.55 -26.02 26.54
N ALA A 24 -0.01 -27.03 27.20
CA ALA A 24 -0.11 -28.36 26.61
C ALA A 24 -1.33 -29.08 27.21
N ALA A 25 -2.46 -28.89 26.57
CA ALA A 25 -3.58 -29.83 26.39
C ALA A 25 -4.83 -29.06 25.91
N VAL A 26 -4.80 -28.58 24.69
CA VAL A 26 -6.06 -28.39 23.96
C VAL A 26 -6.38 -29.76 23.36
N PRO A 27 -7.42 -30.46 23.83
CA PRO A 27 -7.78 -31.77 23.25
C PRO A 27 -8.14 -31.55 21.78
N GLY A 28 -7.52 -32.29 20.88
CA GLY A 28 -7.77 -32.29 19.43
C GLY A 28 -9.18 -32.78 19.03
N ARG A 29 -10.20 -32.49 19.81
CA ARG A 29 -11.62 -32.83 19.56
C ARG A 29 -12.55 -31.62 19.38
N LEU A 30 -12.05 -30.38 19.41
CA LEU A 30 -12.88 -29.17 19.12
C LEU A 30 -12.91 -28.75 17.64
N LEU A 31 -12.30 -29.53 16.75
CA LEU A 31 -12.30 -29.27 15.30
C LEU A 31 -13.25 -30.14 14.49
N ALA A 32 -14.06 -31.01 15.12
CA ALA A 32 -14.93 -31.95 14.42
C ALA A 32 -16.44 -31.76 14.65
N ALA A 33 -16.88 -30.81 15.44
CA ALA A 33 -18.26 -30.34 15.38
C ALA A 33 -18.31 -29.29 14.30
N GLY A 34 -18.96 -29.55 13.15
CA GLY A 34 -18.92 -28.74 11.95
C GLY A 34 -18.98 -27.25 12.26
N ALA A 35 -17.88 -26.54 11.94
CA ALA A 35 -17.92 -25.12 12.00
C ALA A 35 -19.12 -24.64 11.14
N PRO A 36 -19.96 -23.71 11.64
CA PRO A 36 -21.11 -23.25 10.89
C PRO A 36 -20.65 -22.79 9.50
N ASP A 37 -21.39 -23.16 8.47
CA ASP A 37 -21.09 -22.76 7.09
C ASP A 37 -21.02 -21.22 7.05
N THR A 38 -19.81 -20.67 6.89
CA THR A 38 -19.59 -19.23 6.89
C THR A 38 -20.23 -18.54 5.69
N LEU A 39 -20.67 -19.30 4.69
CA LEU A 39 -21.36 -18.79 3.49
C LEU A 39 -22.88 -18.74 3.65
N ASP A 40 -23.43 -19.31 4.71
CA ASP A 40 -24.85 -19.25 4.99
C ASP A 40 -25.21 -17.89 5.65
N PRO A 41 -26.08 -17.06 5.03
CA PRO A 41 -26.52 -15.80 5.62
C PRO A 41 -27.51 -16.00 6.79
N GLY A 42 -27.97 -17.21 7.07
CA GLY A 42 -29.02 -17.52 8.04
C GLY A 42 -30.43 -17.41 7.45
N ALA A 43 -31.42 -17.18 8.30
CA ALA A 43 -32.84 -17.23 7.92
C ALA A 43 -33.27 -16.20 6.84
N SER A 44 -32.50 -15.13 6.64
CA SER A 44 -32.83 -14.10 5.65
C SER A 44 -32.49 -14.49 4.20
N GLY A 45 -31.60 -15.44 3.98
CA GLY A 45 -31.13 -15.83 2.65
C GLY A 45 -30.36 -14.76 1.88
N VAL A 46 -30.24 -13.53 2.40
CA VAL A 46 -29.60 -12.38 1.76
C VAL A 46 -28.66 -11.69 2.74
N TRP A 47 -27.43 -11.45 2.29
CA TRP A 47 -26.45 -10.65 3.05
C TRP A 47 -26.78 -9.17 2.97
N ASP A 48 -26.51 -8.43 4.03
CA ASP A 48 -26.58 -6.97 3.97
C ASP A 48 -25.45 -6.43 3.10
N VAL A 49 -24.23 -6.89 3.39
CA VAL A 49 -23.03 -6.49 2.64
C VAL A 49 -22.14 -7.71 2.42
N ILE A 50 -21.77 -7.96 1.17
CA ILE A 50 -20.65 -8.84 0.83
C ILE A 50 -19.45 -7.98 0.44
N VAL A 51 -18.28 -8.31 1.00
CA VAL A 51 -17.01 -7.69 0.69
C VAL A 51 -16.11 -8.71 -0.01
N ALA A 52 -15.69 -8.43 -1.22
CA ALA A 52 -14.81 -9.28 -2.01
C ALA A 52 -13.34 -8.86 -1.85
N GLY A 53 -12.60 -9.55 -1.00
CA GLY A 53 -11.20 -9.32 -0.64
C GLY A 53 -11.02 -8.94 0.82
N SER A 54 -9.99 -9.52 1.46
CA SER A 54 -9.64 -9.32 2.87
C SER A 54 -8.40 -8.46 3.09
N GLY A 55 -8.00 -7.65 2.10
CA GLY A 55 -6.96 -6.63 2.27
C GLY A 55 -7.42 -5.49 3.19
N ALA A 56 -6.55 -4.53 3.48
CA ALA A 56 -6.86 -3.40 4.36
C ALA A 56 -8.16 -2.67 3.98
N ALA A 57 -8.43 -2.50 2.67
CA ALA A 57 -9.66 -1.88 2.19
C ALA A 57 -10.90 -2.70 2.52
N GLY A 58 -10.87 -4.01 2.26
CA GLY A 58 -12.02 -4.88 2.50
C GLY A 58 -12.31 -5.07 4.00
N LEU A 59 -11.27 -5.27 4.82
CA LEU A 59 -11.46 -5.37 6.27
C LEU A 59 -11.97 -4.06 6.86
N SER A 60 -11.51 -2.91 6.36
CA SER A 60 -12.02 -1.60 6.77
C SER A 60 -13.47 -1.37 6.33
N ALA A 61 -13.85 -1.86 5.16
CA ALA A 61 -15.23 -1.80 4.68
C ALA A 61 -16.16 -2.66 5.54
N ALA A 62 -15.77 -3.89 5.83
CA ALA A 62 -16.53 -4.78 6.71
C ALA A 62 -16.70 -4.18 8.12
N ALA A 63 -15.61 -3.61 8.69
CA ALA A 63 -15.66 -2.95 9.98
C ALA A 63 -16.65 -1.77 9.99
N ALA A 64 -16.55 -0.89 8.98
CA ALA A 64 -17.42 0.27 8.90
C ALA A 64 -18.90 -0.09 8.67
N ALA A 65 -19.19 -1.15 7.91
CA ALA A 65 -20.56 -1.65 7.74
C ALA A 65 -21.13 -2.14 9.10
N LEU A 66 -20.38 -2.95 9.83
CA LEU A 66 -20.77 -3.49 11.14
C LEU A 66 -20.89 -2.40 12.20
N GLU A 67 -19.93 -1.48 12.29
CA GLU A 67 -19.96 -0.30 13.16
C GLU A 67 -21.18 0.59 12.88
N SER A 68 -21.69 0.60 11.65
CA SER A 68 -22.89 1.34 11.23
C SER A 68 -24.19 0.55 11.47
N GLY A 69 -24.12 -0.68 11.97
CA GLY A 69 -25.25 -1.50 12.36
C GLY A 69 -25.70 -2.56 11.34
N ALA A 70 -24.85 -2.93 10.37
CA ALA A 70 -25.13 -4.08 9.52
C ALA A 70 -25.15 -5.38 10.35
N GLY A 71 -26.17 -6.22 10.13
CA GLY A 71 -26.33 -7.47 10.87
C GLY A 71 -25.62 -8.65 10.22
N HIS A 72 -25.56 -8.68 8.89
CA HIS A 72 -25.04 -9.78 8.11
C HIS A 72 -23.97 -9.30 7.12
N VAL A 73 -22.70 -9.34 7.55
CA VAL A 73 -21.54 -8.98 6.71
C VAL A 73 -20.68 -10.23 6.47
N LEU A 74 -20.36 -10.47 5.20
CA LEU A 74 -19.48 -11.56 4.75
C LEU A 74 -18.27 -10.99 4.04
N VAL A 75 -17.08 -11.39 4.45
CA VAL A 75 -15.84 -11.16 3.72
C VAL A 75 -15.45 -12.43 2.98
N LEU A 76 -15.24 -12.33 1.67
CA LEU A 76 -14.80 -13.41 0.79
C LEU A 76 -13.33 -13.19 0.42
N GLU A 77 -12.49 -14.17 0.71
CA GLU A 77 -11.06 -14.12 0.40
C GLU A 77 -10.69 -15.27 -0.54
N LYS A 78 -10.06 -14.90 -1.66
CA LYS A 78 -9.61 -15.83 -2.70
C LYS A 78 -8.46 -16.73 -2.20
N GLY A 79 -7.58 -16.16 -1.40
CA GLY A 79 -6.40 -16.83 -0.86
C GLY A 79 -6.67 -17.64 0.41
N PRO A 80 -5.68 -18.46 0.81
CA PRO A 80 -5.77 -19.24 2.04
C PRO A 80 -5.55 -18.42 3.32
N LEU A 81 -5.12 -17.17 3.20
CA LEU A 81 -4.80 -16.27 4.31
C LEU A 81 -5.46 -14.91 4.12
N VAL A 82 -5.81 -14.27 5.24
CA VAL A 82 -6.32 -12.89 5.22
C VAL A 82 -5.22 -11.87 4.95
N GLY A 83 -5.60 -10.72 4.42
CA GLY A 83 -4.76 -9.53 4.35
C GLY A 83 -4.25 -9.16 2.96
N GLY A 84 -4.32 -10.05 1.99
CA GLY A 84 -3.87 -9.79 0.62
C GLY A 84 -2.47 -9.13 0.58
N HIS A 85 -2.23 -8.20 -0.33
CA HIS A 85 -0.97 -7.46 -0.40
C HIS A 85 -0.70 -6.56 0.83
N SER A 86 -1.73 -6.22 1.61
CA SER A 86 -1.58 -5.33 2.75
C SER A 86 -0.66 -5.90 3.83
N ILE A 87 -0.63 -7.23 4.03
CA ILE A 87 0.23 -7.85 5.06
C ILE A 87 1.72 -7.75 4.75
N TYR A 88 2.08 -7.59 3.47
CA TYR A 88 3.46 -7.46 2.99
C TYR A 88 3.92 -6.00 2.89
N SER A 89 3.00 -5.07 3.07
CA SER A 89 3.29 -3.63 2.99
C SER A 89 4.18 -3.17 4.15
N SER A 90 5.09 -2.22 3.89
CA SER A 90 5.74 -1.46 4.97
C SER A 90 4.74 -0.66 5.80
N GLY A 91 3.55 -0.45 5.25
CA GLY A 91 2.36 0.04 5.94
C GLY A 91 2.39 1.49 6.36
N SER A 92 3.26 2.31 5.79
CA SER A 92 3.18 3.75 6.05
C SER A 92 1.84 4.32 5.57
N VAL A 93 1.27 5.20 6.38
CA VAL A 93 0.03 5.94 6.11
C VAL A 93 0.39 7.42 6.02
N SER A 94 0.12 8.06 4.89
CA SER A 94 0.24 9.51 4.77
C SER A 94 -1.07 10.16 5.16
N ALA A 95 -1.03 11.07 6.14
CA ALA A 95 -2.21 11.72 6.68
C ALA A 95 -2.01 13.23 6.81
N VAL A 96 -3.09 13.98 6.68
CA VAL A 96 -3.17 15.40 7.03
C VAL A 96 -3.52 15.46 8.49
N ALA A 97 -2.53 15.66 9.36
CA ALA A 97 -2.68 15.66 10.81
C ALA A 97 -1.74 16.68 11.47
N PRO A 98 -1.99 18.00 11.27
CA PRO A 98 -1.09 19.07 11.74
C PRO A 98 -0.90 19.09 13.25
N SER A 99 -1.88 18.61 14.01
CA SER A 99 -1.75 18.45 15.47
C SER A 99 -0.74 17.36 15.88
N ARG A 100 -0.43 16.44 14.98
CA ARG A 100 0.52 15.35 15.20
C ARG A 100 1.89 15.62 14.58
N SER A 101 1.90 16.20 13.36
CA SER A 101 3.12 16.49 12.61
C SER A 101 3.86 17.72 13.13
N HIS A 102 3.16 18.61 13.84
CA HIS A 102 3.68 19.92 14.27
C HIS A 102 4.27 20.74 13.11
N ASP A 103 3.87 20.43 11.86
CA ASP A 103 4.30 21.13 10.65
C ASP A 103 3.15 22.04 10.16
N PRO A 104 3.34 23.37 10.11
CA PRO A 104 2.32 24.29 9.62
C PRO A 104 1.98 24.09 8.14
N ASN A 105 2.83 23.37 7.41
CA ASN A 105 2.60 23.02 6.01
C ASN A 105 1.82 21.70 5.83
N ASP A 106 1.55 20.97 6.90
CA ASP A 106 0.73 19.75 6.85
C ASP A 106 -0.75 20.12 6.70
N THR A 107 -1.10 20.53 5.50
CA THR A 107 -2.44 20.99 5.13
C THR A 107 -3.05 20.11 4.04
N LEU A 108 -4.40 20.12 3.96
CA LEU A 108 -5.14 19.42 2.92
C LEU A 108 -4.71 19.87 1.50
N GLY A 109 -4.56 21.18 1.30
CA GLY A 109 -4.14 21.74 0.02
C GLY A 109 -2.80 21.17 -0.44
N ARG A 110 -1.82 21.14 0.48
CA ARG A 110 -0.49 20.57 0.18
C ARG A 110 -0.53 19.06 -0.05
N PHE A 111 -1.34 18.33 0.67
CA PHE A 111 -1.50 16.89 0.43
C PHE A 111 -2.01 16.62 -0.98
N VAL A 112 -3.05 17.36 -1.42
CA VAL A 112 -3.64 17.21 -2.76
C VAL A 112 -2.66 17.65 -3.83
N GLU A 113 -1.97 18.77 -3.64
CA GLU A 113 -0.95 19.29 -4.58
C GLU A 113 0.19 18.29 -4.77
N ASP A 114 0.78 17.79 -3.67
CA ASP A 114 1.86 16.80 -3.72
C ASP A 114 1.41 15.50 -4.41
N ALA A 115 0.18 15.03 -4.11
CA ALA A 115 -0.35 13.81 -4.70
C ALA A 115 -0.62 13.96 -6.20
N LEU A 116 -1.14 15.10 -6.64
CA LEU A 116 -1.37 15.41 -8.06
C LEU A 116 -0.05 15.57 -8.82
N GLU A 117 0.91 16.30 -8.26
CA GLU A 117 2.21 16.51 -8.89
C GLU A 117 2.92 15.16 -9.13
N VAL A 118 2.97 14.29 -8.12
CA VAL A 118 3.54 12.94 -8.25
C VAL A 118 2.80 12.12 -9.30
N GLY A 119 1.48 12.25 -9.39
CA GLY A 119 0.62 11.58 -10.37
C GLY A 119 0.62 12.20 -11.77
N GLY A 120 1.47 13.20 -12.02
CA GLY A 120 1.52 13.91 -13.32
C GLY A 120 0.28 14.76 -13.58
N ASP A 121 -0.36 15.29 -12.55
CA ASP A 121 -1.58 16.14 -12.60
C ASP A 121 -2.79 15.44 -13.25
N THR A 122 -2.80 14.10 -13.29
CA THR A 122 -3.85 13.28 -13.91
C THR A 122 -4.76 12.57 -12.90
N GLY A 123 -4.47 12.68 -11.60
CA GLY A 123 -5.26 12.09 -10.52
C GLY A 123 -6.62 12.78 -10.30
N ASP A 124 -7.48 12.13 -9.52
CA ASP A 124 -8.78 12.70 -9.12
C ASP A 124 -8.64 13.59 -7.89
N ALA A 125 -8.55 14.90 -8.10
CA ALA A 125 -8.38 15.88 -7.02
C ALA A 125 -9.51 15.81 -5.96
N ALA A 126 -10.75 15.51 -6.36
CA ALA A 126 -11.87 15.45 -5.44
C ALA A 126 -11.82 14.21 -4.53
N VAL A 127 -11.40 13.07 -5.08
CA VAL A 127 -11.20 11.84 -4.30
C VAL A 127 -9.95 11.98 -3.41
N LEU A 128 -8.86 12.55 -3.92
CA LEU A 128 -7.64 12.83 -3.14
C LEU A 128 -7.91 13.77 -1.98
N ALA A 129 -8.68 14.85 -2.21
CA ALA A 129 -9.08 15.76 -1.13
C ALA A 129 -9.85 15.01 -0.04
N LYS A 130 -10.78 14.11 -0.44
CA LYS A 130 -11.55 13.34 0.54
C LYS A 130 -10.71 12.34 1.31
N ILE A 131 -9.71 11.74 0.67
CA ILE A 131 -8.73 10.88 1.34
C ILE A 131 -7.95 11.69 2.38
N GLY A 132 -7.47 12.89 2.03
CA GLY A 132 -6.76 13.78 2.94
C GLY A 132 -7.63 14.23 4.12
N GLU A 133 -8.86 14.66 3.86
CA GLU A 133 -9.81 15.09 4.90
C GLU A 133 -10.07 14.03 5.98
N ASP A 134 -10.20 12.76 5.58
CA ASP A 134 -10.55 11.68 6.50
C ASP A 134 -9.31 10.96 7.07
N SER A 135 -8.11 11.33 6.63
CA SER A 135 -6.88 10.60 6.94
C SER A 135 -6.49 10.62 8.42
N ALA A 136 -6.63 11.76 9.11
CA ALA A 136 -6.38 11.86 10.55
C ALA A 136 -7.32 10.93 11.35
N GLY A 137 -8.61 10.93 11.00
CA GLY A 137 -9.59 10.05 11.63
C GLY A 137 -9.30 8.56 11.45
N VAL A 138 -8.60 8.19 10.37
CA VAL A 138 -8.13 6.80 10.18
C VAL A 138 -6.98 6.47 11.13
N LEU A 139 -6.06 7.42 11.39
CA LEU A 139 -5.01 7.23 12.40
C LEU A 139 -5.63 7.01 13.79
N ASP A 140 -6.55 7.88 14.19
CA ASP A 140 -7.23 7.81 15.49
C ASP A 140 -8.03 6.50 15.63
N TRP A 141 -8.74 6.10 14.57
CA TRP A 141 -9.46 4.84 14.56
C TRP A 141 -8.54 3.62 14.73
N LEU A 142 -7.43 3.56 14.00
CA LEU A 142 -6.47 2.46 14.13
C LEU A 142 -5.80 2.44 15.50
N GLU A 143 -5.52 3.60 16.11
CA GLU A 143 -5.04 3.68 17.50
C GLU A 143 -6.05 3.08 18.47
N SER A 144 -7.34 3.37 18.30
CA SER A 144 -8.40 2.76 19.13
C SER A 144 -8.46 1.22 19.00
N LEU A 145 -7.90 0.68 17.93
CA LEU A 145 -7.75 -0.77 17.71
C LEU A 145 -6.39 -1.33 18.18
N GLY A 146 -5.54 -0.49 18.80
CA GLY A 146 -4.24 -0.91 19.34
C GLY A 146 -3.07 -0.77 18.36
N VAL A 147 -3.20 0.02 17.30
CA VAL A 147 -2.10 0.39 16.42
C VAL A 147 -1.33 1.56 17.03
N PHE A 148 0.00 1.55 16.92
CA PHE A 148 0.88 2.62 17.41
C PHE A 148 1.61 3.27 16.23
N TRP A 149 1.85 4.58 16.33
CA TRP A 149 2.52 5.34 15.29
C TRP A 149 3.91 5.81 15.74
N SER A 150 4.85 5.84 14.79
CA SER A 150 6.11 6.58 14.95
C SER A 150 5.86 8.07 14.82
N GLU A 151 6.90 8.86 15.14
CA GLU A 151 6.95 10.25 14.69
C GLU A 151 6.76 10.33 13.16
N PRO A 152 6.10 11.38 12.65
CA PRO A 152 5.91 11.56 11.22
C PRO A 152 7.25 11.75 10.49
N PHE A 153 7.30 11.23 9.28
CA PHE A 153 8.48 11.34 8.41
C PHE A 153 8.10 11.71 6.97
N ILE A 154 9.09 12.15 6.21
CA ILE A 154 8.92 12.44 4.78
C ILE A 154 9.06 11.13 4.01
N ALA A 155 7.95 10.61 3.50
CA ALA A 155 7.96 9.43 2.64
C ALA A 155 8.61 9.73 1.28
N TYR A 156 8.95 8.67 0.56
CA TYR A 156 9.47 8.78 -0.81
C TYR A 156 8.47 9.51 -1.72
N SER A 157 8.97 10.39 -2.56
CA SER A 157 8.21 11.34 -3.39
C SER A 157 7.41 12.40 -2.60
N GLY A 158 7.47 12.39 -1.26
CA GLY A 158 6.86 13.42 -0.43
C GLY A 158 7.79 14.60 -0.18
N LYS A 159 7.22 15.75 0.09
CA LYS A 159 7.93 16.99 0.42
C LYS A 159 7.85 17.33 1.91
N GLN A 160 6.91 16.74 2.64
CA GLN A 160 6.58 17.07 4.02
C GLN A 160 6.52 15.83 4.91
N ALA A 161 6.75 16.02 6.22
CA ALA A 161 6.68 14.97 7.24
C ALA A 161 5.23 14.66 7.61
N LYS A 162 4.51 13.93 6.76
CA LYS A 162 3.13 13.53 6.95
C LYS A 162 2.87 12.03 6.88
N SER A 163 3.94 11.23 6.84
CA SER A 163 3.84 9.77 6.80
C SER A 163 4.11 9.17 8.16
N TYR A 164 3.25 8.27 8.57
CA TYR A 164 3.28 7.56 9.85
C TYR A 164 3.50 6.08 9.59
N ALA A 165 4.32 5.44 10.39
CA ALA A 165 4.56 4.01 10.33
C ALA A 165 4.50 3.41 11.73
N MET A 166 4.32 2.10 11.82
CA MET A 166 4.46 1.41 13.09
C MET A 166 5.94 1.14 13.40
N PRO A 167 6.36 1.30 14.65
CA PRO A 167 7.69 0.88 15.07
C PRO A 167 7.94 -0.61 14.77
N GLY A 168 9.19 -0.95 14.43
CA GLY A 168 9.59 -2.35 14.27
C GLY A 168 9.17 -3.03 12.96
N ASN A 169 8.80 -2.28 11.93
CA ASN A 169 8.53 -2.78 10.57
C ASN A 169 7.48 -3.91 10.47
N SER A 170 6.47 -3.89 11.33
CA SER A 170 5.37 -4.87 11.30
C SER A 170 4.08 -4.33 10.70
N ALA A 171 4.13 -3.15 10.11
CA ALA A 171 3.02 -2.24 9.89
C ALA A 171 1.82 -2.83 9.14
N GLY A 172 2.01 -3.39 7.94
CA GLY A 172 0.88 -3.92 7.16
C GLY A 172 0.19 -5.10 7.85
N ARG A 173 0.98 -6.02 8.41
CA ARG A 173 0.45 -7.14 9.17
C ARG A 173 -0.28 -6.69 10.43
N SER A 174 0.18 -5.65 11.10
CA SER A 174 -0.44 -5.13 12.32
C SER A 174 -1.83 -4.58 12.06
N TYR A 175 -2.05 -3.88 10.95
CA TYR A 175 -3.39 -3.43 10.55
C TYR A 175 -4.34 -4.59 10.33
N VAL A 176 -3.88 -5.61 9.61
CA VAL A 176 -4.70 -6.81 9.35
C VAL A 176 -5.07 -7.50 10.66
N LEU A 177 -4.13 -7.67 11.60
CA LEU A 177 -4.39 -8.30 12.90
C LEU A 177 -5.35 -7.47 13.76
N ALA A 178 -5.16 -6.15 13.83
CA ALA A 178 -6.05 -5.25 14.57
C ALA A 178 -7.48 -5.27 14.01
N LEU A 179 -7.60 -5.18 12.68
CA LEU A 179 -8.89 -5.24 11.99
C LEU A 179 -9.57 -6.58 12.17
N MET A 180 -8.84 -7.69 12.07
CA MET A 180 -9.40 -9.02 12.30
C MET A 180 -9.87 -9.24 13.75
N ALA A 181 -9.11 -8.73 14.74
CA ALA A 181 -9.54 -8.77 16.13
C ALA A 181 -10.83 -7.97 16.34
N HIS A 182 -10.92 -6.80 15.71
CA HIS A 182 -12.11 -5.94 15.75
C HIS A 182 -13.33 -6.64 15.11
N LEU A 183 -13.19 -7.13 13.90
CA LEU A 183 -14.26 -7.82 13.16
C LEU A 183 -14.80 -9.04 13.90
N ARG A 184 -13.95 -9.80 14.59
CA ARG A 184 -14.37 -10.94 15.42
C ARG A 184 -15.31 -10.53 16.54
N ARG A 185 -15.11 -9.34 17.14
CA ARG A 185 -16.01 -8.82 18.20
C ARG A 185 -17.42 -8.53 17.70
N PHE A 186 -17.55 -8.21 16.40
CA PHE A 186 -18.84 -7.98 15.73
C PHE A 186 -19.42 -9.26 15.10
N GLY A 187 -18.77 -10.42 15.25
CA GLY A 187 -19.24 -11.66 14.64
C GLY A 187 -19.20 -11.66 13.10
N CYS A 188 -18.28 -10.87 12.49
CA CYS A 188 -18.11 -10.86 11.05
C CYS A 188 -17.81 -12.25 10.52
N ARG A 189 -18.48 -12.64 9.45
CA ARG A 189 -18.19 -13.91 8.78
C ARG A 189 -17.11 -13.71 7.72
N LEU A 190 -16.20 -14.70 7.64
CA LEU A 190 -15.07 -14.70 6.71
C LEU A 190 -14.94 -16.09 6.08
N ALA A 191 -14.88 -16.14 4.76
CA ALA A 191 -14.63 -17.35 3.99
C ALA A 191 -13.30 -17.23 3.24
N LEU A 192 -12.31 -18.05 3.61
CA LEU A 192 -11.02 -18.18 2.95
C LEU A 192 -11.10 -19.17 1.79
N SER A 193 -10.10 -19.14 0.89
CA SER A 193 -10.05 -20.01 -0.29
C SER A 193 -11.37 -20.02 -1.06
N THR A 194 -12.06 -18.87 -1.08
CA THR A 194 -13.39 -18.69 -1.64
C THR A 194 -13.37 -17.53 -2.63
N PRO A 195 -12.76 -17.71 -3.82
CA PRO A 195 -12.76 -16.70 -4.87
C PRO A 195 -14.18 -16.38 -5.34
N VAL A 196 -14.45 -15.08 -5.48
CA VAL A 196 -15.61 -14.61 -6.27
C VAL A 196 -15.26 -14.80 -7.74
N THR A 197 -16.04 -15.59 -8.45
CA THR A 197 -15.84 -15.91 -9.86
C THR A 197 -16.64 -15.01 -10.79
N GLY A 198 -17.72 -14.42 -10.26
CA GLY A 198 -18.57 -13.49 -10.99
C GLY A 198 -19.58 -12.81 -10.08
N PHE A 199 -20.20 -11.76 -10.59
CA PHE A 199 -21.35 -11.12 -9.97
C PHE A 199 -22.21 -10.46 -11.04
N ARG A 200 -23.51 -10.30 -10.76
CA ARG A 200 -24.47 -9.63 -11.63
C ARG A 200 -25.59 -8.99 -10.81
N PRO A 201 -26.22 -7.93 -11.33
CA PRO A 201 -27.40 -7.36 -10.68
C PRO A 201 -28.60 -8.30 -10.80
N GLU A 202 -29.47 -8.28 -9.78
CA GLU A 202 -30.74 -8.99 -9.76
C GLU A 202 -31.77 -8.16 -8.97
N GLY A 203 -32.57 -7.36 -9.66
CA GLY A 203 -33.46 -6.38 -9.02
C GLY A 203 -32.70 -5.33 -8.24
N HIS A 204 -32.97 -5.25 -6.93
CA HIS A 204 -32.25 -4.36 -6.00
C HIS A 204 -31.11 -5.05 -5.26
N ALA A 205 -30.70 -6.23 -5.66
CA ALA A 205 -29.66 -7.03 -5.05
C ALA A 205 -28.57 -7.39 -6.06
N TRP A 206 -27.48 -7.92 -5.53
CA TRP A 206 -26.38 -8.51 -6.29
C TRP A 206 -26.34 -10.01 -6.07
N VAL A 207 -26.24 -10.74 -7.13
CA VAL A 207 -25.91 -12.17 -7.15
C VAL A 207 -24.41 -12.30 -7.27
N VAL A 208 -23.78 -13.01 -6.33
CA VAL A 208 -22.33 -13.21 -6.24
C VAL A 208 -22.03 -14.70 -6.40
N GLU A 209 -21.29 -15.05 -7.41
CA GLU A 209 -20.87 -16.42 -7.70
C GLU A 209 -19.51 -16.68 -7.06
N VAL A 210 -19.40 -17.78 -6.31
CA VAL A 210 -18.19 -18.15 -5.59
C VAL A 210 -17.84 -19.61 -5.84
N LYS A 211 -16.55 -19.92 -5.73
CA LYS A 211 -16.03 -21.28 -5.71
C LYS A 211 -15.41 -21.55 -4.35
N SER A 212 -16.14 -22.21 -3.46
CA SER A 212 -15.64 -22.60 -2.15
C SER A 212 -14.96 -23.98 -2.20
N PRO A 213 -14.22 -24.38 -1.15
CA PRO A 213 -13.71 -25.75 -1.01
C PRO A 213 -14.82 -26.82 -1.06
N GLN A 214 -16.07 -26.43 -0.74
CA GLN A 214 -17.25 -27.31 -0.75
C GLN A 214 -17.98 -27.29 -2.12
N GLY A 215 -17.48 -26.54 -3.10
CA GLY A 215 -18.05 -26.44 -4.44
C GLY A 215 -18.48 -25.02 -4.83
N ALA A 216 -19.04 -24.90 -6.01
CA ALA A 216 -19.58 -23.64 -6.53
C ALA A 216 -20.87 -23.28 -5.79
N ARG A 217 -21.04 -22.01 -5.44
CA ARG A 217 -22.24 -21.47 -4.79
C ARG A 217 -22.60 -20.11 -5.34
N THR A 218 -23.87 -19.78 -5.19
CA THR A 218 -24.43 -18.45 -5.49
C THR A 218 -24.93 -17.81 -4.21
N LEU A 219 -24.46 -16.62 -3.93
CA LEU A 219 -24.84 -15.82 -2.77
C LEU A 219 -25.63 -14.60 -3.24
N ARG A 220 -26.48 -14.03 -2.38
CA ARG A 220 -27.21 -12.79 -2.63
C ARG A 220 -26.84 -11.74 -1.59
N THR A 221 -26.68 -10.49 -2.03
CA THR A 221 -26.42 -9.36 -1.14
C THR A 221 -27.14 -8.10 -1.60
N ARG A 222 -27.52 -7.25 -0.66
CA ARG A 222 -28.08 -5.92 -0.97
C ARG A 222 -27.02 -4.98 -1.50
N SER A 223 -25.79 -5.09 -1.00
CA SER A 223 -24.66 -4.28 -1.44
C SER A 223 -23.39 -5.12 -1.58
N LEU A 224 -22.61 -4.85 -2.63
CA LEU A 224 -21.34 -5.52 -2.91
C LEU A 224 -20.19 -4.50 -2.87
N VAL A 225 -19.18 -4.77 -2.03
CA VAL A 225 -17.94 -3.98 -1.98
C VAL A 225 -16.83 -4.78 -2.64
N ILE A 226 -16.28 -4.28 -3.74
CA ILE A 226 -15.14 -4.86 -4.42
C ILE A 226 -13.87 -4.30 -3.78
N ALA A 227 -13.07 -5.16 -3.14
CA ALA A 227 -11.80 -4.83 -2.49
C ALA A 227 -10.72 -5.87 -2.83
N CYS A 228 -10.77 -6.38 -4.05
CA CYS A 228 -10.04 -7.56 -4.54
C CYS A 228 -8.55 -7.31 -4.84
N GLY A 229 -8.04 -6.10 -4.61
CA GLY A 229 -6.70 -5.71 -5.05
C GLY A 229 -6.64 -5.40 -6.56
N GLY A 230 -5.44 -5.19 -7.07
CA GLY A 230 -5.20 -4.86 -8.46
C GLY A 230 -4.96 -6.08 -9.35
N PHE A 231 -4.10 -5.90 -10.36
CA PHE A 231 -3.74 -6.96 -11.32
C PHE A 231 -2.22 -7.11 -11.50
N THR A 232 -1.42 -6.77 -10.49
CA THR A 232 0.05 -6.84 -10.53
C THR A 232 0.59 -8.24 -10.80
N ALA A 233 -0.11 -9.29 -10.37
CA ALA A 233 0.24 -10.68 -10.60
C ALA A 233 -0.20 -11.20 -11.98
N ASN A 234 -1.00 -10.44 -12.73
CA ASN A 234 -1.40 -10.79 -14.09
C ASN A 234 -0.33 -10.35 -15.09
N VAL A 235 0.55 -11.28 -15.47
CA VAL A 235 1.69 -11.01 -16.35
C VAL A 235 1.25 -10.48 -17.71
N GLU A 236 0.20 -11.03 -18.31
CA GLU A 236 -0.32 -10.59 -19.60
C GLU A 236 -0.82 -9.14 -19.54
N ALA A 237 -1.60 -8.81 -18.51
CA ALA A 237 -2.13 -7.46 -18.34
C ALA A 237 -1.03 -6.42 -18.11
N ARG A 238 -0.04 -6.74 -17.27
CA ARG A 238 1.06 -5.80 -16.98
C ARG A 238 2.00 -5.60 -18.16
N MET A 239 2.25 -6.64 -18.96
CA MET A 239 3.07 -6.55 -20.18
C MET A 239 2.40 -5.72 -21.29
N LYS A 240 1.06 -5.68 -21.35
CA LYS A 240 0.34 -4.76 -22.25
C LYS A 240 0.56 -3.30 -21.90
N ILE A 241 0.79 -3.00 -20.60
CA ILE A 241 1.07 -1.65 -20.10
C ILE A 241 2.55 -1.31 -20.27
N ASN A 242 3.44 -2.21 -19.84
CA ASN A 242 4.88 -2.05 -19.96
C ASN A 242 5.52 -3.40 -20.34
N PRO A 243 5.98 -3.56 -21.61
CA PRO A 243 6.59 -4.81 -22.09
C PRO A 243 7.84 -5.25 -21.31
N LEU A 244 8.49 -4.35 -20.57
CA LEU A 244 9.62 -4.68 -19.71
C LEU A 244 9.22 -5.49 -18.46
N LEU A 245 7.93 -5.57 -18.11
CA LEU A 245 7.43 -6.28 -16.93
C LEU A 245 7.13 -7.76 -17.22
N THR A 246 8.12 -8.44 -17.73
CA THR A 246 8.13 -9.85 -18.10
C THR A 246 7.92 -10.80 -16.90
N PRO A 247 7.67 -12.11 -17.10
CA PRO A 247 7.40 -13.06 -16.01
C PRO A 247 8.49 -13.13 -14.93
N ASP A 248 9.74 -12.80 -15.24
CA ASP A 248 10.87 -12.77 -14.32
C ASP A 248 10.87 -11.56 -13.37
N VAL A 249 10.04 -10.54 -13.64
CA VAL A 249 9.84 -9.42 -12.72
C VAL A 249 8.79 -9.81 -11.67
N PRO A 250 9.18 -10.01 -10.41
CA PRO A 250 8.25 -10.43 -9.36
C PRO A 250 7.35 -9.28 -8.92
N THR A 251 6.31 -9.59 -8.15
CA THR A 251 5.54 -8.58 -7.43
C THR A 251 6.17 -8.28 -6.07
N SER A 252 5.92 -7.10 -5.53
CA SER A 252 6.39 -6.74 -4.18
C SER A 252 5.73 -7.57 -3.07
N ALA A 253 4.58 -8.17 -3.33
CA ALA A 253 3.89 -9.07 -2.40
C ALA A 253 4.42 -10.51 -2.48
N ASN A 254 5.03 -10.88 -3.60
CA ASN A 254 5.60 -12.22 -3.82
C ASN A 254 7.02 -12.12 -4.42
N PRO A 255 7.98 -11.56 -3.68
CA PRO A 255 9.31 -11.27 -4.21
C PRO A 255 10.13 -12.50 -4.55
N ALA A 256 9.82 -13.64 -3.97
CA ALA A 256 10.49 -14.92 -4.22
C ALA A 256 9.69 -15.87 -5.14
N GLY A 257 8.49 -15.49 -5.57
CA GLY A 257 7.63 -16.37 -6.37
C GLY A 257 7.03 -17.57 -5.59
N THR A 258 7.10 -17.55 -4.26
CA THR A 258 6.79 -18.71 -3.40
C THR A 258 5.49 -18.62 -2.62
N VAL A 259 4.83 -17.47 -2.63
CA VAL A 259 3.56 -17.26 -1.93
C VAL A 259 2.41 -17.03 -2.90
N PHE A 260 1.19 -17.26 -2.43
CA PHE A 260 0.00 -16.97 -3.22
C PHE A 260 -0.13 -15.47 -3.46
N ASP A 261 -0.28 -15.07 -4.72
CA ASP A 261 -0.56 -13.69 -5.12
C ASP A 261 -1.90 -13.63 -5.87
N GLY A 262 -2.90 -13.10 -5.21
CA GLY A 262 -4.28 -13.04 -5.69
C GLY A 262 -4.61 -11.79 -6.53
N ALA A 263 -3.67 -10.88 -6.79
CA ALA A 263 -3.91 -9.65 -7.52
C ALA A 263 -3.90 -9.88 -9.05
N THR A 264 -4.93 -10.50 -9.57
CA THR A 264 -5.04 -10.96 -10.95
C THR A 264 -6.11 -10.24 -11.77
N GLY A 265 -6.94 -9.36 -11.15
CA GLY A 265 -7.80 -8.38 -11.82
C GLY A 265 -9.17 -8.90 -12.31
N GLU A 266 -9.56 -10.14 -12.02
CA GLU A 266 -10.79 -10.73 -12.57
C GLU A 266 -12.05 -9.94 -12.21
N LEU A 267 -12.15 -9.43 -10.97
CA LEU A 267 -13.32 -8.67 -10.54
C LEU A 267 -13.36 -7.26 -11.11
N ILE A 268 -12.22 -6.68 -11.47
CA ILE A 268 -12.16 -5.40 -12.20
C ILE A 268 -12.81 -5.60 -13.59
N ALA A 269 -12.39 -6.66 -14.30
CA ALA A 269 -12.98 -7.01 -15.59
C ALA A 269 -14.47 -7.36 -15.46
N CYS A 270 -14.86 -8.07 -14.39
CA CYS A 270 -16.26 -8.40 -14.12
C CYS A 270 -17.09 -7.13 -13.87
N ALA A 271 -16.58 -6.16 -13.13
CA ALA A 271 -17.23 -4.88 -12.90
C ALA A 271 -17.49 -4.14 -14.21
N GLY A 272 -16.51 -4.11 -15.12
CA GLY A 272 -16.68 -3.52 -16.45
C GLY A 272 -17.80 -4.18 -17.26
N ARG A 273 -17.89 -5.51 -17.24
CA ARG A 273 -19.01 -6.24 -17.89
C ARG A 273 -20.37 -5.94 -17.27
N ASN A 274 -20.41 -5.52 -16.02
CA ASN A 274 -21.62 -5.09 -15.29
C ASN A 274 -21.82 -3.57 -15.29
N GLY A 275 -21.27 -2.88 -16.29
CA GLY A 275 -21.53 -1.47 -16.54
C GLY A 275 -20.69 -0.49 -15.73
N ALA A 276 -19.71 -0.94 -14.96
CA ALA A 276 -18.78 -0.04 -14.28
C ALA A 276 -17.81 0.61 -15.27
N PHE A 277 -17.49 1.89 -15.05
CA PHE A 277 -16.40 2.54 -15.76
C PHE A 277 -15.07 2.02 -15.21
N VAL A 278 -14.25 1.40 -16.06
CA VAL A 278 -12.91 0.94 -15.75
C VAL A 278 -11.91 1.89 -16.38
N THR A 279 -11.02 2.46 -15.58
CA THR A 279 -9.98 3.38 -16.08
C THR A 279 -8.88 2.61 -16.79
N THR A 280 -8.29 3.26 -17.78
CA THR A 280 -7.12 2.77 -18.52
C THR A 280 -6.18 3.93 -18.80
N GLY A 281 -4.86 3.67 -18.85
CA GLY A 281 -3.87 4.67 -19.20
C GLY A 281 -3.14 5.31 -18.01
N PHE A 282 -3.52 5.00 -16.77
CA PHE A 282 -2.73 5.37 -15.59
C PHE A 282 -1.61 4.35 -15.33
N GLY A 283 -1.81 3.10 -15.76
CA GLY A 283 -0.79 2.09 -15.74
C GLY A 283 -0.60 1.44 -14.38
N LEU A 284 0.65 1.23 -14.03
CA LEU A 284 1.06 0.60 -12.78
C LEU A 284 2.37 1.19 -12.28
N GLN A 285 2.60 1.10 -10.98
CA GLN A 285 3.84 1.48 -10.34
C GLN A 285 4.72 0.23 -10.14
N ALA A 286 5.93 0.30 -10.66
CA ALA A 286 7.00 -0.66 -10.38
C ALA A 286 8.13 0.09 -9.67
N LEU A 287 8.78 -0.55 -8.70
CA LEU A 287 9.80 0.12 -7.90
C LEU A 287 10.80 -0.86 -7.28
N PRO A 288 11.99 -0.39 -6.91
CA PRO A 288 12.95 -1.15 -6.11
C PRO A 288 12.44 -1.21 -4.66
N PHE A 289 12.12 -2.40 -4.14
CA PHE A 289 11.46 -2.51 -2.84
C PHE A 289 12.16 -3.47 -1.87
N TRP A 290 12.57 -4.65 -2.31
CA TRP A 290 13.04 -5.72 -1.43
C TRP A 290 14.56 -5.96 -1.47
N GLY A 291 15.28 -5.14 -2.21
CA GLY A 291 16.72 -5.34 -2.42
C GLY A 291 17.60 -4.44 -1.54
N GLY A 292 18.65 -3.93 -2.17
CA GLY A 292 19.71 -3.15 -1.55
C GLY A 292 19.32 -1.76 -1.07
N ARG A 293 18.15 -1.25 -1.44
CA ARG A 293 17.68 0.06 -0.99
C ARG A 293 17.47 0.06 0.53
N LEU A 294 18.00 1.08 1.19
CA LEU A 294 17.97 1.23 2.64
C LEU A 294 17.21 2.44 3.13
N LEU A 295 16.98 3.42 2.26
CA LEU A 295 16.43 4.72 2.63
C LEU A 295 14.97 4.79 2.23
N ASP A 296 14.15 5.34 3.13
CA ASP A 296 12.74 5.64 2.86
C ASP A 296 12.56 7.09 2.38
N TYR A 297 13.66 7.82 2.15
CA TYR A 297 13.72 9.18 1.66
C TYR A 297 14.74 9.32 0.51
N GLN A 298 14.72 10.43 -0.20
CA GLN A 298 15.55 10.72 -1.36
C GLN A 298 16.80 11.55 -1.01
N GLY A 299 17.84 11.41 -1.83
CA GLY A 299 18.97 12.36 -1.86
C GLY A 299 20.20 11.97 -1.03
N ALA A 300 20.23 10.76 -0.47
CA ALA A 300 21.36 10.28 0.33
C ALA A 300 21.93 8.93 -0.14
N ASP A 301 21.50 8.47 -1.31
CA ASP A 301 21.99 7.25 -1.97
C ASP A 301 22.26 7.50 -3.46
N ILE A 302 23.00 6.58 -4.07
CA ILE A 302 23.22 6.51 -5.52
C ILE A 302 22.90 5.12 -6.05
N TYR A 303 22.47 5.09 -7.31
CA TYR A 303 22.25 3.86 -8.06
C TYR A 303 23.33 3.72 -9.14
N VAL A 304 24.07 2.63 -9.11
CA VAL A 304 25.09 2.33 -10.11
C VAL A 304 24.78 1.01 -10.83
N ASP A 305 25.11 0.95 -12.11
CA ASP A 305 25.03 -0.29 -12.89
C ASP A 305 26.03 -1.34 -12.36
N MET A 306 26.04 -2.53 -12.94
CA MET A 306 26.94 -3.60 -12.53
C MET A 306 28.41 -3.28 -12.83
N HIS A 307 28.70 -2.20 -13.57
CA HIS A 307 30.05 -1.68 -13.85
C HIS A 307 30.44 -0.49 -12.97
N GLY A 308 29.63 -0.13 -11.98
CA GLY A 308 29.91 0.96 -11.04
C GLY A 308 29.62 2.37 -11.54
N ARG A 309 28.83 2.54 -12.61
CA ARG A 309 28.49 3.85 -13.18
C ARG A 309 27.07 4.24 -12.87
N ARG A 310 26.86 5.48 -12.40
CA ARG A 310 25.50 6.02 -12.23
C ARG A 310 24.84 6.17 -13.60
N PHE A 311 23.57 5.85 -13.71
CA PHE A 311 22.83 5.81 -14.97
C PHE A 311 21.49 6.55 -14.92
N VAL A 312 21.01 6.97 -13.73
CA VAL A 312 19.72 7.61 -13.54
C VAL A 312 19.81 8.71 -12.48
N ASN A 313 18.89 9.66 -12.50
CA ASN A 313 18.64 10.56 -11.38
C ASN A 313 17.83 9.80 -10.32
N GLU A 314 18.41 9.53 -9.18
CA GLU A 314 17.80 8.76 -8.09
C GLU A 314 16.63 9.50 -7.42
N ASN A 315 16.37 10.75 -7.82
CA ASN A 315 15.23 11.56 -7.38
C ASN A 315 14.09 11.61 -8.41
N SER A 316 14.24 10.92 -9.54
CA SER A 316 13.19 10.82 -10.55
C SER A 316 11.97 10.07 -10.03
N PRO A 317 10.80 10.24 -10.66
CA PRO A 317 9.63 9.40 -10.44
C PRO A 317 9.95 7.91 -10.58
N TRP A 318 9.20 7.08 -9.88
CA TRP A 318 9.46 5.63 -9.85
C TRP A 318 9.41 4.96 -11.22
N ASN A 319 8.50 5.37 -12.10
CA ASN A 319 8.42 4.85 -13.46
C ASN A 319 9.70 5.10 -14.26
N VAL A 320 10.34 6.27 -14.07
CA VAL A 320 11.63 6.61 -14.73
C VAL A 320 12.75 5.73 -14.18
N ILE A 321 12.87 5.63 -12.84
CA ILE A 321 13.89 4.80 -12.18
C ILE A 321 13.72 3.33 -12.56
N SER A 322 12.49 2.84 -12.52
CA SER A 322 12.18 1.43 -12.80
C SER A 322 12.49 1.06 -14.25
N ASN A 323 12.09 1.90 -15.20
CA ASN A 323 12.40 1.67 -16.61
C ASN A 323 13.89 1.74 -16.87
N ALA A 324 14.62 2.66 -16.22
CA ALA A 324 16.07 2.73 -16.34
C ALA A 324 16.76 1.45 -15.85
N ILE A 325 16.37 0.92 -14.68
CA ILE A 325 16.90 -0.35 -14.14
C ILE A 325 16.52 -1.54 -15.03
N LEU A 326 15.25 -1.62 -15.47
CA LEU A 326 14.78 -2.71 -16.32
C LEU A 326 15.44 -2.72 -17.73
N SER A 327 15.97 -1.58 -18.16
CA SER A 327 16.69 -1.42 -19.43
C SER A 327 18.17 -1.76 -19.33
N LEU A 328 18.72 -1.96 -18.12
CA LEU A 328 20.08 -2.46 -17.95
C LEU A 328 20.17 -3.93 -18.43
N PRO A 329 21.31 -4.38 -18.96
CA PRO A 329 21.48 -5.76 -19.39
C PRO A 329 21.13 -6.78 -18.29
N GLU A 330 21.56 -6.52 -17.06
CA GLU A 330 21.34 -7.38 -15.90
C GLU A 330 20.01 -7.12 -15.20
N ARG A 331 19.25 -6.10 -15.62
CA ARG A 331 17.94 -5.68 -15.07
C ARG A 331 17.99 -5.45 -13.55
N ARG A 332 19.15 -5.05 -13.04
CA ARG A 332 19.47 -4.77 -11.64
C ARG A 332 20.57 -3.71 -11.54
N CYS A 333 20.70 -3.14 -10.36
CA CYS A 333 21.75 -2.17 -10.05
C CYS A 333 22.28 -2.39 -8.63
N TRP A 334 23.32 -1.68 -8.26
CA TRP A 334 23.76 -1.54 -6.88
C TRP A 334 23.21 -0.21 -6.32
N VAL A 335 22.73 -0.26 -5.08
CA VAL A 335 22.40 0.93 -4.28
C VAL A 335 23.49 1.13 -3.26
N ILE A 336 24.01 2.35 -3.14
CA ILE A 336 25.12 2.71 -2.25
C ILE A 336 24.74 3.93 -1.42
N THR A 337 25.02 3.87 -0.13
CA THR A 337 24.97 5.00 0.81
C THR A 337 26.08 4.86 1.84
N ASP A 338 26.26 5.87 2.70
CA ASP A 338 27.28 5.85 3.74
C ASP A 338 26.68 5.86 5.16
N ASP A 339 27.56 5.93 6.19
CA ASP A 339 27.13 5.89 7.59
C ASP A 339 26.26 7.08 8.03
N ARG A 340 26.38 8.24 7.37
CA ARG A 340 25.61 9.44 7.71
C ARG A 340 24.11 9.32 7.41
N SER A 341 23.73 8.52 6.43
CA SER A 341 22.32 8.38 6.09
C SER A 341 21.54 7.67 7.20
N PHE A 342 20.35 8.16 7.48
CA PHE A 342 19.42 7.46 8.36
C PHE A 342 18.88 6.22 7.62
N LYS A 343 19.13 5.03 8.15
CA LYS A 343 18.64 3.77 7.59
C LYS A 343 17.36 3.37 8.30
N GLY A 344 16.40 2.88 7.51
CA GLY A 344 15.13 2.41 8.04
C GLY A 344 15.26 1.16 8.94
N ALA A 345 14.18 0.78 9.56
CA ALA A 345 14.08 -0.34 10.51
C ALA A 345 14.51 -1.71 9.93
N THR A 346 14.62 -1.83 8.60
CA THR A 346 14.98 -3.08 7.92
C THR A 346 16.48 -3.35 7.84
N LEU A 347 17.34 -2.40 8.22
CA LEU A 347 18.79 -2.54 8.10
C LEU A 347 19.31 -3.83 8.74
N GLY A 348 18.96 -4.07 10.00
CA GLY A 348 19.45 -5.24 10.74
C GLY A 348 19.13 -6.56 10.05
N VAL A 349 17.90 -6.72 9.59
CA VAL A 349 17.46 -7.93 8.87
C VAL A 349 18.17 -8.06 7.51
N LYS A 350 18.32 -6.96 6.77
CA LYS A 350 18.99 -6.96 5.46
C LYS A 350 20.48 -7.29 5.57
N LEU A 351 21.14 -6.86 6.65
CA LEU A 351 22.53 -7.23 6.94
C LEU A 351 22.66 -8.72 7.31
N ILE A 352 21.75 -9.25 8.16
CA ILE A 352 21.74 -10.67 8.55
C ILE A 352 21.53 -11.56 7.31
N ASN A 353 20.61 -11.17 6.42
CA ASN A 353 20.27 -11.93 5.22
C ASN A 353 21.27 -11.72 4.06
N GLY A 354 22.28 -10.84 4.23
CA GLY A 354 23.26 -10.52 3.19
C GLY A 354 22.69 -9.75 1.98
N VAL A 355 21.44 -9.28 2.05
CA VAL A 355 20.82 -8.43 1.02
C VAL A 355 21.51 -7.07 0.95
N VAL A 356 21.91 -6.55 2.12
CA VAL A 356 22.78 -5.39 2.26
C VAL A 356 24.06 -5.83 2.94
N ARG A 357 25.15 -5.27 2.47
CA ARG A 357 26.49 -5.46 3.03
C ARG A 357 27.06 -4.12 3.46
N LYS A 358 28.15 -4.16 4.21
CA LYS A 358 28.92 -2.98 4.58
C LYS A 358 30.41 -3.19 4.30
N SER A 359 31.09 -2.12 3.97
CA SER A 359 32.52 -2.10 3.69
C SER A 359 33.16 -0.86 4.32
N ASP A 360 34.37 -1.00 4.81
CA ASP A 360 35.07 0.09 5.48
C ASP A 360 35.85 1.01 4.51
N SER A 361 35.92 0.63 3.23
CA SER A 361 36.51 1.43 2.17
C SER A 361 35.77 1.25 0.84
N ILE A 362 35.96 2.20 -0.07
CA ILE A 362 35.44 2.12 -1.44
C ILE A 362 36.08 0.95 -2.19
N ASP A 363 37.39 0.73 -2.02
CA ASP A 363 38.09 -0.37 -2.69
C ASP A 363 37.58 -1.74 -2.22
N ALA A 364 37.37 -1.93 -0.91
CA ALA A 364 36.78 -3.16 -0.38
C ALA A 364 35.32 -3.36 -0.87
N MET A 365 34.58 -2.27 -1.02
CA MET A 365 33.22 -2.30 -1.59
C MET A 365 33.25 -2.69 -3.07
N ALA A 366 34.11 -2.07 -3.87
CA ALA A 366 34.27 -2.35 -5.29
C ALA A 366 34.69 -3.81 -5.53
N ALA A 367 35.68 -4.31 -4.79
CA ALA A 367 36.11 -5.70 -4.86
C ALA A 367 34.95 -6.67 -4.54
N ALA A 368 34.16 -6.37 -3.51
CA ALA A 368 33.02 -7.21 -3.13
C ALA A 368 31.82 -7.15 -4.11
N MET A 369 31.76 -6.12 -4.96
CA MET A 369 30.78 -5.95 -6.04
C MET A 369 31.27 -6.51 -7.40
N ASP A 370 32.52 -6.93 -7.48
CA ASP A 370 33.18 -7.28 -8.74
C ASP A 370 33.25 -6.09 -9.72
N ILE A 371 33.63 -4.94 -9.20
CA ILE A 371 33.77 -3.67 -9.95
C ILE A 371 35.21 -3.19 -9.85
N GLU A 372 35.74 -2.63 -10.92
CA GLU A 372 37.05 -1.97 -10.92
C GLU A 372 37.07 -0.83 -9.89
N PRO A 373 37.96 -0.85 -8.87
CA PRO A 373 37.97 0.13 -7.80
C PRO A 373 38.06 1.60 -8.28
N VAL A 374 38.87 1.84 -9.29
CA VAL A 374 39.05 3.18 -9.88
C VAL A 374 37.75 3.73 -10.49
N VAL A 375 36.91 2.88 -11.06
CA VAL A 375 35.62 3.28 -11.65
C VAL A 375 34.65 3.68 -10.54
N LEU A 376 34.51 2.86 -9.50
CA LEU A 376 33.60 3.15 -8.40
C LEU A 376 34.03 4.38 -7.61
N ALA A 377 35.33 4.52 -7.32
CA ALA A 377 35.91 5.69 -6.64
C ALA A 377 35.59 6.99 -7.40
N ARG A 378 35.83 6.99 -8.72
CA ARG A 378 35.49 8.12 -9.58
C ARG A 378 34.00 8.43 -9.60
N THR A 379 33.16 7.43 -9.64
CA THR A 379 31.70 7.60 -9.62
C THR A 379 31.23 8.31 -8.33
N ILE A 380 31.77 7.89 -7.18
CA ILE A 380 31.46 8.50 -5.87
C ILE A 380 32.03 9.91 -5.79
N GLU A 381 33.24 10.13 -6.29
CA GLU A 381 33.85 11.47 -6.34
C GLU A 381 33.03 12.43 -7.22
N ASP A 382 32.60 11.98 -8.42
CA ASP A 382 31.73 12.77 -9.31
C ASP A 382 30.40 13.13 -8.65
N TYR A 383 29.78 12.17 -7.93
CA TYR A 383 28.59 12.45 -7.14
C TYR A 383 28.85 13.49 -6.04
N ASN A 384 29.94 13.35 -5.31
CA ASN A 384 30.31 14.27 -4.23
C ASN A 384 30.56 15.68 -4.75
N ARG A 385 31.24 15.82 -5.91
CA ARG A 385 31.41 17.13 -6.57
C ARG A 385 30.06 17.74 -7.02
N ALA A 386 29.14 16.90 -7.50
CA ALA A 386 27.80 17.37 -7.86
C ALA A 386 26.99 17.79 -6.62
N ALA A 387 27.14 17.06 -5.50
CA ALA A 387 26.52 17.41 -4.23
C ALA A 387 27.00 18.78 -3.70
N ASP A 388 28.31 19.07 -3.79
CA ASP A 388 28.89 20.36 -3.41
C ASP A 388 28.35 21.52 -4.29
N LYS A 389 28.09 21.24 -5.58
CA LYS A 389 27.52 22.22 -6.52
C LYS A 389 25.98 22.32 -6.43
N GLY A 390 25.31 21.40 -5.76
CA GLY A 390 23.85 21.28 -5.74
C GLY A 390 23.22 20.87 -7.09
N TYR A 391 24.03 20.42 -8.05
CA TYR A 391 23.56 20.03 -9.39
C TYR A 391 24.48 19.01 -10.05
N ASP A 392 23.89 17.96 -10.59
CA ASP A 392 24.56 16.97 -11.44
C ASP A 392 24.12 17.13 -12.90
N ALA A 393 25.00 17.64 -13.74
CA ALA A 393 24.72 17.88 -15.17
C ALA A 393 24.49 16.58 -15.96
N ARG A 394 25.01 15.44 -15.50
CA ARG A 394 24.89 14.15 -16.18
C ARG A 394 23.51 13.53 -16.00
N THR A 395 22.95 13.59 -14.80
CA THR A 395 21.67 12.95 -14.47
C THR A 395 20.54 13.95 -14.24
N GLY A 396 20.84 15.25 -14.15
CA GLY A 396 19.89 16.30 -13.81
C GLY A 396 19.49 16.33 -12.32
N LYS A 397 20.19 15.59 -11.44
CA LYS A 397 19.90 15.56 -10.01
C LYS A 397 20.16 16.92 -9.36
N ARG A 398 19.21 17.38 -8.52
CA ARG A 398 19.26 18.65 -7.78
C ARG A 398 19.08 18.49 -6.28
N LEU A 399 18.58 17.35 -5.81
CA LEU A 399 18.40 17.10 -4.39
C LEU A 399 19.54 16.22 -3.88
N PHE A 400 20.40 16.80 -3.06
CA PHE A 400 21.49 16.15 -2.34
C PHE A 400 21.33 16.46 -0.86
N ARG A 401 21.29 15.44 -0.03
CA ARG A 401 21.23 15.58 1.43
C ARG A 401 22.60 15.43 2.08
N GLN A 402 23.51 14.75 1.39
CA GLN A 402 24.85 14.47 1.89
C GLN A 402 25.78 14.03 0.75
N ARG A 403 27.09 14.08 1.04
CA ARG A 403 28.12 13.39 0.28
C ARG A 403 28.17 11.92 0.68
N ILE A 404 28.76 11.05 -0.12
CA ILE A 404 29.05 9.64 0.22
C ILE A 404 30.57 9.55 0.47
N GLU A 405 30.99 9.60 1.74
CA GLU A 405 32.43 9.68 2.10
C GLU A 405 32.74 9.08 3.47
N ARG A 406 31.73 8.78 4.32
CA ARG A 406 31.95 8.33 5.68
C ARG A 406 31.71 6.82 5.82
N PRO A 407 32.76 6.01 6.04
CA PRO A 407 32.58 4.59 6.29
C PRO A 407 31.85 4.33 7.64
N PRO A 408 31.21 3.13 7.80
CA PRO A 408 31.10 2.10 6.78
C PRO A 408 30.14 2.50 5.66
N PHE A 409 30.47 2.08 4.43
CA PHE A 409 29.59 2.20 3.28
C PHE A 409 28.61 1.03 3.29
N TYR A 410 27.32 1.32 3.06
CA TYR A 410 26.27 0.32 2.95
C TYR A 410 25.86 0.18 1.49
N TRP A 411 25.74 -1.06 1.03
CA TRP A 411 25.44 -1.34 -0.36
C TRP A 411 24.71 -2.68 -0.53
N GLY A 412 23.95 -2.81 -1.61
CA GLY A 412 23.24 -4.04 -1.93
C GLY A 412 22.67 -4.02 -3.33
N ALA A 413 22.48 -5.21 -3.90
CA ALA A 413 21.84 -5.36 -5.19
C ALA A 413 20.38 -5.02 -5.11
N GLU A 414 19.87 -4.30 -6.11
CA GLU A 414 18.48 -3.93 -6.23
C GLU A 414 17.93 -4.32 -7.60
N ARG A 415 16.68 -4.74 -7.62
CA ARG A 415 15.91 -5.04 -8.83
C ARG A 415 14.49 -4.51 -8.70
N ILE A 416 13.77 -4.49 -9.80
CA ILE A 416 12.42 -3.95 -9.84
C ILE A 416 11.38 -5.02 -9.48
N TYR A 417 10.35 -4.55 -8.79
CA TYR A 417 9.14 -5.31 -8.44
C TYR A 417 7.91 -4.55 -8.90
N VAL A 418 6.93 -5.27 -9.44
CA VAL A 418 5.62 -4.70 -9.71
C VAL A 418 4.90 -4.48 -8.38
N HIS A 419 4.53 -3.24 -8.09
CA HIS A 419 4.10 -2.86 -6.74
C HIS A 419 2.60 -2.63 -6.60
N THR A 420 2.01 -1.84 -7.49
CA THR A 420 0.58 -1.53 -7.45
C THR A 420 0.07 -1.14 -8.82
N THR A 421 -1.20 -1.43 -9.09
CA THR A 421 -1.89 -0.91 -10.29
C THR A 421 -2.53 0.43 -9.98
N LEU A 422 -2.61 1.29 -11.00
CA LEU A 422 -3.20 2.64 -10.92
C LEU A 422 -4.50 2.71 -11.73
N ASP A 423 -4.68 1.79 -12.67
CA ASP A 423 -5.94 1.53 -13.38
C ASP A 423 -6.85 0.62 -12.55
N GLY A 424 -8.15 0.76 -12.75
CA GLY A 424 -9.17 -0.01 -12.04
C GLY A 424 -10.57 0.57 -12.18
N ILE A 425 -11.44 0.21 -11.27
CA ILE A 425 -12.84 0.64 -11.24
C ILE A 425 -12.91 2.12 -10.81
N ARG A 426 -13.52 2.97 -11.59
CA ARG A 426 -13.72 4.37 -11.25
C ARG A 426 -14.74 4.52 -10.13
N THR A 427 -14.41 5.29 -9.11
CA THR A 427 -15.29 5.57 -7.97
C THR A 427 -15.38 7.07 -7.69
N ASN A 428 -16.43 7.46 -6.97
CA ASN A 428 -16.55 8.80 -6.42
C ASN A 428 -15.95 8.88 -4.99
N ARG A 429 -16.09 10.04 -4.35
CA ARG A 429 -15.63 10.31 -2.97
C ARG A 429 -16.26 9.42 -1.89
N ALA A 430 -17.38 8.76 -2.19
CA ALA A 430 -18.09 7.85 -1.31
C ALA A 430 -17.74 6.38 -1.55
N ALA A 431 -16.78 6.11 -2.45
CA ALA A 431 -16.40 4.80 -2.95
C ALA A 431 -17.53 4.08 -3.75
N GLU A 432 -18.54 4.82 -4.22
CA GLU A 432 -19.58 4.30 -5.11
C GLU A 432 -19.03 4.15 -6.53
N VAL A 433 -19.36 3.05 -7.19
CA VAL A 433 -18.88 2.75 -8.54
C VAL A 433 -19.60 3.64 -9.56
N ILE A 434 -18.82 4.31 -10.40
CA ILE A 434 -19.31 5.14 -11.51
C ILE A 434 -19.60 4.22 -12.69
N ALA A 435 -20.79 4.38 -13.29
CA ALA A 435 -21.18 3.63 -14.48
C ALA A 435 -20.50 4.17 -15.75
N SER A 436 -20.22 3.31 -16.71
CA SER A 436 -19.68 3.70 -18.03
C SER A 436 -20.63 4.59 -18.83
N SER A 437 -21.93 4.51 -18.56
CA SER A 437 -22.98 5.38 -19.13
C SER A 437 -23.14 6.73 -18.44
N GLY A 438 -22.37 7.00 -17.36
CA GLY A 438 -22.57 8.09 -16.44
C GLY A 438 -23.51 7.72 -15.28
N GLY A 439 -23.43 8.47 -14.16
CA GLY A 439 -24.15 8.15 -12.93
C GLY A 439 -23.45 7.06 -12.11
N LEU A 440 -24.21 6.38 -11.25
CA LEU A 440 -23.70 5.36 -10.33
C LEU A 440 -24.26 3.98 -10.68
N VAL A 441 -23.48 2.93 -10.33
CA VAL A 441 -23.97 1.54 -10.33
C VAL A 441 -24.58 1.27 -8.94
N PRO A 442 -25.92 1.11 -8.82
CA PRO A 442 -26.58 1.02 -7.52
C PRO A 442 -26.11 -0.19 -6.71
N GLY A 443 -25.81 0.01 -5.42
CA GLY A 443 -25.41 -1.05 -4.50
C GLY A 443 -24.01 -1.64 -4.78
N LEU A 444 -23.22 -1.04 -5.70
CA LEU A 444 -21.87 -1.47 -6.02
C LEU A 444 -20.83 -0.44 -5.56
N TYR A 445 -19.84 -0.89 -4.82
CA TYR A 445 -18.77 -0.09 -4.26
C TYR A 445 -17.41 -0.68 -4.62
N ALA A 446 -16.38 0.15 -4.71
CA ALA A 446 -15.02 -0.34 -4.87
C ALA A 446 -14.04 0.48 -4.03
N ALA A 447 -13.09 -0.21 -3.39
CA ALA A 447 -12.09 0.42 -2.54
C ALA A 447 -10.77 -0.34 -2.56
N GLY A 448 -9.69 0.40 -2.36
CA GLY A 448 -8.34 -0.14 -2.40
C GLY A 448 -7.73 -0.10 -3.78
N GLU A 449 -6.86 -1.04 -4.10
CA GLU A 449 -6.10 -1.04 -5.34
C GLU A 449 -6.95 -1.31 -6.59
N CYS A 450 -8.10 -1.96 -6.43
CA CYS A 450 -9.05 -2.14 -7.54
C CYS A 450 -9.78 -0.84 -7.94
N ALA A 451 -9.75 0.20 -7.10
CA ALA A 451 -10.28 1.51 -7.44
C ALA A 451 -9.21 2.33 -8.17
N GLY A 452 -9.43 2.58 -9.47
CA GLY A 452 -8.45 3.19 -10.36
C GLY A 452 -8.65 4.68 -10.61
N GLY A 453 -7.61 5.34 -11.16
CA GLY A 453 -7.60 6.74 -11.56
C GLY A 453 -7.58 7.74 -10.40
N ILE A 454 -7.33 7.29 -9.17
CA ILE A 454 -7.28 8.16 -7.98
C ILE A 454 -6.01 9.00 -7.97
N PHE A 455 -4.87 8.36 -8.19
CA PHE A 455 -3.55 8.99 -8.04
C PHE A 455 -2.98 9.54 -9.35
N GLY A 456 -3.50 9.15 -10.50
CA GLY A 456 -2.88 9.44 -11.79
C GLY A 456 -1.78 8.44 -12.14
N GLY A 457 -0.73 8.90 -12.84
CA GLY A 457 0.33 8.04 -13.39
C GLY A 457 1.39 7.55 -12.40
N ASP A 458 1.41 8.08 -11.17
CA ASP A 458 2.26 7.60 -10.06
C ASP A 458 1.63 8.00 -8.72
N ARG A 459 2.19 7.55 -7.61
CA ARG A 459 1.56 7.65 -6.30
C ARG A 459 2.53 8.12 -5.20
N LEU A 460 2.08 9.12 -4.44
CA LEU A 460 2.76 9.58 -3.24
C LEU A 460 2.97 8.44 -2.23
N GLY A 461 4.15 8.34 -1.63
CA GLY A 461 4.48 7.35 -0.61
C GLY A 461 3.49 7.40 0.57
N GLY A 462 3.07 6.26 1.07
CA GLY A 462 2.08 6.13 2.15
C GLY A 462 0.62 6.37 1.75
N ALA A 463 0.33 7.24 0.76
CA ALA A 463 -1.03 7.60 0.36
C ALA A 463 -1.87 6.42 -0.14
N GLY A 464 -1.24 5.39 -0.69
CA GLY A 464 -1.94 4.17 -1.09
C GLY A 464 -2.58 3.41 0.06
N MET A 465 -1.91 3.32 1.22
CA MET A 465 -2.51 2.69 2.40
C MET A 465 -3.62 3.57 2.97
N THR A 466 -3.41 4.88 3.01
CA THR A 466 -4.45 5.86 3.42
C THR A 466 -5.71 5.70 2.59
N ALA A 467 -5.59 5.66 1.26
CA ALA A 467 -6.72 5.48 0.36
C ALA A 467 -7.47 4.17 0.61
N ARG A 468 -6.74 3.06 0.84
CA ARG A 468 -7.33 1.76 1.15
C ARG A 468 -8.19 1.81 2.43
N LEU A 469 -7.68 2.44 3.47
CA LEU A 469 -8.35 2.55 4.76
C LEU A 469 -9.53 3.53 4.69
N VAL A 470 -9.33 4.73 4.15
CA VAL A 470 -10.36 5.77 4.04
C VAL A 470 -11.50 5.32 3.14
N LEU A 471 -11.21 4.92 1.90
CA LEU A 471 -12.25 4.52 0.94
C LEU A 471 -12.90 3.20 1.32
N GLY A 472 -12.15 2.28 1.97
CA GLY A 472 -12.72 1.07 2.55
C GLY A 472 -13.80 1.40 3.57
N ARG A 473 -13.48 2.22 4.57
CA ARG A 473 -14.46 2.66 5.58
C ARG A 473 -15.66 3.38 4.96
N ARG A 474 -15.41 4.27 3.99
CA ARG A 474 -16.50 4.97 3.28
C ARG A 474 -17.39 4.01 2.52
N GLY A 475 -16.80 3.12 1.72
CA GLY A 475 -17.55 2.14 0.94
C GLY A 475 -18.40 1.23 1.82
N GLY A 476 -17.84 0.75 2.95
CA GLY A 476 -18.60 -0.08 3.91
C GLY A 476 -19.77 0.65 4.55
N LYS A 477 -19.57 1.90 4.98
CA LYS A 477 -20.63 2.74 5.55
C LYS A 477 -21.75 3.01 4.53
N GLN A 478 -21.40 3.36 3.30
CA GLN A 478 -22.37 3.62 2.24
C GLN A 478 -23.07 2.34 1.77
N ALA A 479 -22.35 1.21 1.70
CA ALA A 479 -22.93 -0.08 1.37
C ALA A 479 -24.06 -0.46 2.36
N TRP A 480 -23.85 -0.24 3.65
CA TRP A 480 -24.89 -0.45 4.63
C TRP A 480 -26.02 0.57 4.54
N ALA A 481 -25.74 1.85 4.34
CA ALA A 481 -26.76 2.88 4.17
C ALA A 481 -27.70 2.56 3.00
N SER A 482 -27.15 2.15 1.85
CA SER A 482 -27.95 1.67 0.70
C SER A 482 -28.75 0.41 1.02
N ALA A 483 -28.14 -0.57 1.70
CA ALA A 483 -28.79 -1.82 2.06
C ALA A 483 -30.01 -1.59 2.97
N LYS A 484 -29.99 -0.56 3.79
CA LYS A 484 -31.11 -0.11 4.62
C LYS A 484 -32.20 0.67 3.88
N GLY A 485 -31.97 1.04 2.62
CA GLY A 485 -32.85 1.96 1.90
C GLY A 485 -32.71 3.42 2.36
N LEU A 486 -31.63 3.76 3.08
CA LEU A 486 -31.30 5.13 3.44
C LEU A 486 -30.69 5.83 2.21
N PRO A 487 -31.01 7.13 1.97
CA PRO A 487 -30.42 7.84 0.85
C PRO A 487 -28.89 7.83 0.97
N ALA A 488 -28.19 7.46 -0.08
CA ALA A 488 -26.76 7.61 -0.19
C ALA A 488 -26.42 9.09 0.01
N GLY A 489 -25.57 9.41 0.98
CA GLY A 489 -25.19 10.78 1.30
C GLY A 489 -24.73 11.51 0.04
N GLY A 490 -25.52 12.46 -0.41
CA GLY A 490 -25.43 13.08 -1.71
C GLY A 490 -24.13 13.84 -1.92
N GLY A 491 -23.35 13.34 -2.85
CA GLY A 491 -22.30 14.04 -3.56
C GLY A 491 -22.55 13.84 -5.05
N GLY A 492 -23.66 14.33 -5.53
CA GLY A 492 -23.98 14.27 -6.95
C GLY A 492 -22.92 15.01 -7.76
N ILE A 493 -22.18 14.29 -8.61
CA ILE A 493 -21.42 14.89 -9.68
C ILE A 493 -22.43 15.29 -10.76
N PRO A 494 -22.48 16.56 -11.20
CA PRO A 494 -23.37 16.95 -12.28
C PRO A 494 -22.98 16.16 -13.55
N PRO A 495 -23.96 15.70 -14.34
CA PRO A 495 -23.66 15.00 -15.59
C PRO A 495 -23.18 16.01 -16.61
N LYS A 496 -21.94 15.92 -17.05
CA LYS A 496 -21.49 16.32 -18.39
C LYS A 496 -20.04 15.92 -18.62
N GLY A 497 -19.80 15.25 -19.76
CA GLY A 497 -18.51 14.91 -20.28
C GLY A 497 -17.63 16.14 -20.46
N GLY A 498 -16.59 16.23 -19.66
CA GLY A 498 -15.51 17.19 -19.77
C GLY A 498 -14.19 16.46 -19.54
N ARG A 499 -13.24 16.69 -20.41
CA ARG A 499 -11.89 16.12 -20.31
C ARG A 499 -11.34 16.34 -18.90
N ALA A 500 -10.84 15.28 -18.26
CA ALA A 500 -10.36 15.23 -16.87
C ALA A 500 -9.34 16.34 -16.49
N GLY A 501 -8.67 16.95 -17.46
CA GLY A 501 -7.71 18.05 -17.25
C GLY A 501 -8.34 19.41 -16.90
N GLY A 502 -9.64 19.62 -17.15
CA GLY A 502 -10.30 20.91 -16.87
C GLY A 502 -10.78 21.06 -15.43
N GLU A 503 -11.18 19.97 -14.78
CA GLU A 503 -11.69 19.99 -13.41
C GLU A 503 -10.58 20.09 -12.35
N ALA A 504 -9.45 19.42 -12.57
CA ALA A 504 -8.27 19.53 -11.72
C ALA A 504 -7.73 20.99 -11.68
N ARG A 505 -7.80 21.71 -12.82
CA ARG A 505 -7.41 23.13 -12.86
C ARG A 505 -8.41 24.04 -12.14
N ARG A 506 -9.71 23.74 -12.18
CA ARG A 506 -10.74 24.54 -11.49
C ARG A 506 -10.72 24.36 -9.98
N LEU A 507 -10.47 23.13 -9.49
CA LEU A 507 -10.27 22.87 -8.06
C LEU A 507 -8.97 23.48 -7.51
N ARG A 508 -7.89 23.52 -8.32
CA ARG A 508 -6.70 24.32 -8.00
C ARG A 508 -7.07 25.78 -7.77
N ALA A 509 -7.82 26.40 -8.68
CA ALA A 509 -8.21 27.82 -8.58
C ALA A 509 -9.11 28.08 -7.36
N ALA A 510 -10.04 27.17 -7.03
CA ALA A 510 -10.94 27.33 -5.89
C ALA A 510 -10.24 27.15 -4.53
N LEU A 511 -9.30 26.21 -4.43
CA LEU A 511 -8.51 26.00 -3.20
C LEU A 511 -7.50 27.12 -2.95
N PHE A 512 -7.00 27.80 -4.01
CA PHE A 512 -6.07 28.92 -3.87
C PHE A 512 -6.76 30.26 -3.68
N CYS A 513 -8.01 30.44 -4.12
CA CYS A 513 -8.75 31.70 -3.94
C CYS A 513 -9.27 31.90 -2.51
N GLY A 514 -9.46 30.83 -1.74
CA GLY A 514 -9.91 30.87 -0.34
C GLY A 514 -8.80 31.20 0.68
N LEU A 515 -7.53 31.30 0.26
CA LEU A 515 -6.39 31.54 1.16
C LEU A 515 -5.83 32.99 1.07
N ARG A 516 -6.57 33.92 0.42
CA ARG A 516 -6.23 35.33 0.35
C ARG A 516 -7.33 36.23 0.89
N GLN A 517 -7.91 35.89 2.02
CA GLN A 517 -8.63 36.84 2.90
C GLN A 517 -8.26 36.58 4.35
#